data_ecb456124a99ac821211531493486152
#
_entry.id   ecb456124a99ac821211531493486152
#
_cell.length_a   1.000
_cell.length_b   1.000
_cell.length_c   1.000
_cell.angle_alpha   90.00
_cell.angle_beta   90.00
_cell.angle_gamma   90.00
#
_symmetry.space_group_name_H-M   'P 1'
#
loop_
_entity.id
_entity.type
_entity.pdbx_description
1 polymer ?
#
loop_
_entity_poly.entity_id
_entity_poly.type
_entity_poly.pdbx_seq_one_letter_code
_entity_poly.pdbx_strand_id
1 'polypeptide(L)' 'MSEKKTVSVKVVQKFRDKEDLSVLHEAGEVLEFEQERAQDVVERSLAEYADPIG' A
#
# COMPACT_ATOMS: atom_id res chain seq x y z
N MET A 1 22.36 2.19 10.23
CA MET A 1 21.12 2.43 10.39
C MET A 1 20.32 2.45 9.20
N SER A 2 19.34 1.85 9.19
CA SER A 2 18.59 1.79 8.04
C SER A 2 17.34 2.49 8.27
N GLU A 3 17.07 3.44 7.47
CA GLU A 3 15.83 4.06 7.50
C GLU A 3 14.96 3.40 6.52
N LYS A 4 13.83 2.95 6.96
CA LYS A 4 12.88 2.35 6.05
C LYS A 4 12.08 3.45 5.44
N LYS A 5 12.05 3.48 4.13
CA LYS A 5 11.25 4.45 3.44
C LYS A 5 9.87 3.90 3.25
N THR A 6 8.88 4.69 3.59
CA THR A 6 7.51 4.30 3.34
C THR A 6 6.96 5.12 2.19
N VAL A 7 5.97 4.57 1.55
CA VAL A 7 5.34 5.18 0.38
C VAL A 7 3.85 5.20 0.62
N SER A 8 3.21 6.31 0.32
CA SER A 8 1.76 6.39 0.45
C SER A 8 1.12 5.80 -0.79
N VAL A 9 0.15 4.96 -0.60
CA VAL A 9 -0.59 4.36 -1.70
C VAL A 9 -2.07 4.52 -1.44
N LYS A 10 -2.83 4.64 -2.50
CA LYS A 10 -4.26 4.75 -2.40
C LYS A 10 -4.87 3.44 -2.85
N VAL A 11 -5.70 2.85 -2.02
CA VAL A 11 -6.32 1.57 -2.32
C VAL A 11 -7.37 1.78 -3.40
N VAL A 12 -7.30 0.99 -4.47
CA VAL A 12 -8.28 1.07 -5.55
C VAL A 12 -9.21 -0.11 -5.55
N GLN A 13 -8.82 -1.21 -4.90
CA GLN A 13 -9.69 -2.36 -4.78
C GLN A 13 -9.63 -2.87 -3.36
N LYS A 14 -10.76 -3.19 -2.80
CA LYS A 14 -10.84 -3.71 -1.44
C LYS A 14 -10.02 -5.00 -1.35
N PHE A 15 -9.17 -5.09 -0.32
CA PHE A 15 -8.38 -6.30 -0.12
C PHE A 15 -8.04 -6.43 1.36
N ARG A 16 -7.65 -7.63 1.76
CA ARG A 16 -7.26 -7.89 3.12
C ARG A 16 -5.75 -7.82 3.24
N ASP A 17 -5.31 -7.40 4.41
CA ASP A 17 -3.89 -7.30 4.67
C ASP A 17 -3.28 -8.68 4.62
N LYS A 18 -2.13 -8.77 3.95
CA LYS A 18 -1.46 -10.03 3.78
C LYS A 18 -0.97 -10.61 5.10
N GLU A 19 -0.54 -9.75 6.02
CA GLU A 19 -0.02 -10.19 7.28
C GLU A 19 -1.10 -10.37 8.33
N ASP A 20 -2.22 -9.71 8.16
CA ASP A 20 -3.30 -9.83 9.12
C ASP A 20 -4.61 -9.82 8.36
N LEU A 21 -5.15 -10.99 8.10
CA LEU A 21 -6.34 -11.11 7.29
C LEU A 21 -7.58 -10.52 7.95
N SER A 22 -7.48 -10.18 9.22
CA SER A 22 -8.59 -9.54 9.89
C SER A 22 -8.65 -8.04 9.59
N VAL A 23 -7.59 -7.50 9.00
CA VAL A 23 -7.57 -6.09 8.64
C VAL A 23 -7.99 -5.95 7.19
N LEU A 24 -9.04 -5.16 6.98
CA LEU A 24 -9.58 -4.98 5.64
C LEU A 24 -9.29 -3.57 5.19
N HIS A 25 -8.75 -3.44 4.00
CA HIS A 25 -8.49 -2.14 3.40
C HIS A 25 -9.52 -1.89 2.33
N GLU A 26 -10.17 -0.75 2.40
CA GLU A 26 -11.24 -0.46 1.45
C GLU A 26 -10.76 0.52 0.40
N ALA A 27 -11.39 0.46 -0.75
CA ALA A 27 -11.04 1.35 -1.84
C ALA A 27 -11.20 2.80 -1.40
N GLY A 28 -10.23 3.62 -1.75
CA GLY A 28 -10.23 5.02 -1.36
C GLY A 28 -9.40 5.33 -0.15
N GLU A 29 -8.94 4.32 0.57
CA GLU A 29 -8.09 4.56 1.73
C GLU A 29 -6.68 4.86 1.30
N VAL A 30 -6.02 5.73 2.05
CA VAL A 30 -4.62 6.01 1.80
C VAL A 30 -3.83 5.36 2.90
N LEU A 31 -2.87 4.53 2.53
CA LEU A 31 -2.08 3.77 3.47
C LEU A 31 -0.60 4.02 3.22
N GLU A 32 0.19 3.78 4.25
CA GLU A 32 1.64 3.85 4.12
C GLU A 32 2.20 2.46 4.24
N PHE A 33 2.94 2.05 3.24
CA PHE A 33 3.61 0.76 3.24
C PHE A 33 5.08 0.96 2.98
N GLU A 34 5.87 -0.01 3.38
CA GLU A 34 7.26 -0.03 2.98
C GLU A 34 7.34 -0.13 1.47
N GLN A 35 8.44 0.33 0.92
CA GLN A 35 8.57 0.40 -0.50
C GLN A 35 8.28 -0.91 -1.21
N GLU A 36 8.77 -2.01 -0.67
CA GLU A 36 8.52 -3.30 -1.27
C GLU A 36 7.06 -3.70 -1.21
N ARG A 37 6.42 -3.39 -0.08
CA ARG A 37 5.03 -3.69 0.08
C ARG A 37 4.17 -2.87 -0.85
N ALA A 38 4.52 -1.59 -0.96
CA ALA A 38 3.79 -0.70 -1.84
C ALA A 38 3.88 -1.18 -3.27
N GLN A 39 5.06 -1.60 -3.68
CA GLN A 39 5.23 -2.09 -5.02
C GLN A 39 4.38 -3.33 -5.27
N ASP A 40 4.29 -4.20 -4.27
CA ASP A 40 3.53 -5.43 -4.41
C ASP A 40 2.05 -5.13 -4.63
N VAL A 41 1.47 -4.27 -3.81
CA VAL A 41 0.05 -3.98 -3.96
C VAL A 41 -0.25 -3.21 -5.23
N VAL A 42 0.69 -2.39 -5.67
CA VAL A 42 0.51 -1.65 -6.91
C VAL A 42 0.58 -2.61 -8.11
N GLU A 43 1.49 -3.55 -8.08
CA GLU A 43 1.61 -4.51 -9.16
C GLU A 43 0.39 -5.41 -9.24
N ARG A 44 -0.25 -5.66 -8.12
CA ARG A 44 -1.46 -6.47 -8.11
C ARG A 44 -2.71 -5.66 -8.45
N SER A 45 -2.53 -4.39 -8.73
CA SER A 45 -3.64 -3.49 -9.05
C SER A 45 -4.59 -3.32 -7.87
N LEU A 46 -4.08 -3.51 -6.67
CA LEU A 46 -4.88 -3.30 -5.47
C LEU A 46 -4.83 -1.86 -5.01
N ALA A 47 -3.76 -1.18 -5.36
CA ALA A 47 -3.57 0.20 -4.96
C ALA A 47 -2.72 0.91 -5.99
N GLU A 48 -2.64 2.22 -5.88
CA GLU A 48 -1.77 2.98 -6.75
C GLU A 48 -1.01 3.97 -5.89
N TYR A 49 0.11 4.45 -6.40
CA TYR A 49 0.91 5.40 -5.64
C TYR A 49 0.13 6.69 -5.47
N ALA A 50 -0.06 7.09 -4.23
CA ALA A 50 -0.81 8.29 -3.93
C ALA A 50 0.08 9.51 -3.95
N ASP A 51 1.35 9.31 -3.62
CA ASP A 51 2.27 10.40 -3.52
C ASP A 51 3.23 10.36 -4.65
N PRO A 52 3.35 11.39 -5.42
CA PRO A 52 4.32 11.35 -6.49
C PRO A 52 5.69 11.32 -5.87
N ILE A 53 6.47 10.39 -6.29
CA ILE A 53 7.80 10.27 -5.82
C ILE A 53 8.59 11.20 -6.66
N GLY A 54 8.78 12.28 -6.18
CA GLY A 54 9.38 13.26 -6.98
C GLY A 54 10.77 13.41 -6.82
#